data_94f2d06158a19c35111d224d9ba92362
#
_entry.id   94f2d06158a19c35111d224d9ba92362
#
_cell.length_a   1.000
_cell.length_b   1.000
_cell.length_c   1.000
_cell.angle_alpha   90.00
_cell.angle_beta   90.00
_cell.angle_gamma   90.00
#
_symmetry.space_group_name_H-M   'P 1'
#
loop_
_entity.id
_entity.type
_entity.pdbx_description
1 polymer ?
#
loop_
_entity_poly.entity_id
_entity_poly.type
_entity_poly.pdbx_seq_one_letter_code
_entity_poly.pdbx_strand_id
1 'polypeptide(L)'
;MDSKIKKMTAFGATSVVLLVLLVVLLLNGENTKTVTTTPDSSTVSGNEQSFMIYQNGQIGDDLSAFMEDETFFDNYQDDYINSLLEEQTRLSLIVTSVEKDLRIQIVDKDNKPVTGESFYVSLEGVGEYKDLDKDGVIYIGELASGEYNVTLKPIEGYRVPSGSTKVQVKDKVEYLVINDISLLMKTESDIDAEAEDSAQEISDKDKTEIKKAQAVSGSSTLGIDVSKWQGEIDWDKVKNSGIDFVIIRCGYRGSVTGSLVEDPYFLQNIRGATSSGLKVGVYFFTQATNEVEAVEEASMVVSLLGDYELQYPVFIDTEGAGGEGRADNLDVETRTTVCEAFCRTIENAGFEAGVYASRNWYNNNLNTSELEDYVIWLAEYRSAPLYQGYYRMWQYTSKGKVDGIEGNVDMNISYMGY
;
A
#
# COMPACT_ATOMS: atom_id res chain seq x y z
N MET A 1 -50.12 -6.14 -21.88
CA MET A 1 -49.84 -4.82 -21.34
C MET A 1 -48.98 -5.04 -20.08
N ASP A 2 -47.72 -5.33 -19.94
CA ASP A 2 -46.91 -4.69 -20.63
C ASP A 2 -45.51 -4.53 -20.14
N SER A 3 -44.68 -5.44 -20.52
CA SER A 3 -43.25 -5.37 -20.19
C SER A 3 -42.57 -4.14 -20.84
N LYS A 4 -43.08 -3.69 -21.96
CA LYS A 4 -42.60 -2.47 -22.64
C LYS A 4 -42.91 -1.18 -21.88
N ILE A 5 -44.08 -1.09 -21.24
CA ILE A 5 -44.44 0.10 -20.45
C ILE A 5 -43.63 0.17 -19.16
N LYS A 6 -43.34 -0.97 -18.52
CA LYS A 6 -42.45 -1.02 -17.34
C LYS A 6 -41.01 -0.65 -17.68
N LYS A 7 -40.51 -1.03 -18.85
CA LYS A 7 -39.17 -0.62 -19.31
C LYS A 7 -39.11 0.88 -19.63
N MET A 8 -40.15 1.43 -20.29
CA MET A 8 -40.22 2.88 -20.58
C MET A 8 -40.34 3.74 -19.31
N THR A 9 -41.05 3.31 -18.28
CA THR A 9 -41.12 4.05 -17.00
C THR A 9 -39.84 3.95 -16.20
N ALA A 10 -39.11 2.82 -16.23
CA ALA A 10 -37.78 2.71 -15.62
C ALA A 10 -36.77 3.60 -16.35
N PHE A 11 -36.80 3.63 -17.68
CA PHE A 11 -35.90 4.44 -18.50
C PHE A 11 -36.13 5.94 -18.30
N GLY A 12 -37.40 6.39 -18.22
CA GLY A 12 -37.74 7.78 -17.93
C GLY A 12 -37.26 8.23 -16.55
N ALA A 13 -37.32 7.36 -15.54
CA ALA A 13 -36.89 7.67 -14.20
C ALA A 13 -35.34 7.80 -14.11
N THR A 14 -34.62 6.95 -14.80
CA THR A 14 -33.14 6.98 -14.82
C THR A 14 -32.62 8.21 -15.58
N SER A 15 -33.27 8.56 -16.70
CA SER A 15 -32.93 9.76 -17.48
C SER A 15 -33.23 11.05 -16.71
N VAL A 16 -34.34 11.09 -15.95
CA VAL A 16 -34.66 12.23 -15.11
C VAL A 16 -33.71 12.37 -13.94
N VAL A 17 -33.26 11.27 -13.33
CA VAL A 17 -32.27 11.28 -12.25
C VAL A 17 -30.89 11.75 -12.76
N LEU A 18 -30.48 11.30 -13.96
CA LEU A 18 -29.26 11.78 -14.60
C LEU A 18 -29.35 13.26 -14.97
N LEU A 19 -30.50 13.71 -15.50
CA LEU A 19 -30.70 15.12 -15.82
C LEU A 19 -30.76 16.01 -14.58
N VAL A 20 -31.36 15.52 -13.49
CA VAL A 20 -31.39 16.22 -12.20
C VAL A 20 -30.01 16.27 -11.56
N LEU A 21 -29.21 15.20 -11.66
CA LEU A 21 -27.80 15.20 -11.23
C LEU A 21 -26.96 16.18 -12.06
N LEU A 22 -27.16 16.21 -13.38
CA LEU A 22 -26.46 17.15 -14.26
C LEU A 22 -26.86 18.62 -13.96
N VAL A 23 -28.14 18.89 -13.72
CA VAL A 23 -28.64 20.21 -13.34
C VAL A 23 -28.18 20.61 -11.94
N VAL A 24 -28.13 19.69 -10.99
CA VAL A 24 -27.58 19.95 -9.64
C VAL A 24 -26.06 20.23 -9.71
N LEU A 25 -25.33 19.53 -10.57
CA LEU A 25 -23.92 19.81 -10.82
C LEU A 25 -23.71 21.16 -11.50
N LEU A 26 -24.59 21.56 -12.43
CA LEU A 26 -24.53 22.85 -13.11
C LEU A 26 -24.99 24.01 -12.22
N LEU A 27 -25.97 23.81 -11.35
CA LEU A 27 -26.48 24.83 -10.44
C LEU A 27 -25.64 25.03 -9.17
N ASN A 28 -24.93 24.00 -8.74
CA ASN A 28 -23.95 24.10 -7.65
C ASN A 28 -22.56 24.57 -8.14
N GLY A 29 -22.40 24.78 -9.46
CA GLY A 29 -21.13 25.19 -10.09
C GLY A 29 -20.70 26.63 -9.84
N GLU A 30 -21.50 27.44 -9.12
CA GLU A 30 -21.10 28.84 -8.83
C GLU A 30 -20.32 29.00 -7.52
N ASN A 31 -20.11 27.94 -6.73
CA ASN A 31 -19.32 28.04 -5.47
C ASN A 31 -18.43 26.85 -5.14
N THR A 32 -18.26 25.90 -6.00
CA THR A 32 -17.16 24.99 -5.91
C THR A 32 -16.04 25.52 -6.81
N LYS A 33 -14.97 26.00 -6.20
CA LYS A 33 -13.68 26.04 -6.90
C LYS A 33 -13.53 24.67 -7.50
N THR A 34 -13.64 24.57 -8.80
CA THR A 34 -13.21 23.42 -9.56
C THR A 34 -11.78 23.19 -9.13
N VAL A 35 -11.57 22.20 -8.28
CA VAL A 35 -10.28 21.57 -8.19
C VAL A 35 -10.16 20.82 -9.51
N THR A 36 -9.81 21.53 -10.56
CA THR A 36 -9.10 20.96 -11.67
C THR A 36 -7.80 20.50 -11.03
N THR A 37 -7.74 19.28 -10.61
CA THR A 37 -6.50 18.57 -10.41
C THR A 37 -5.92 18.19 -11.78
N THR A 38 -5.65 19.20 -12.58
CA THR A 38 -4.38 19.16 -13.26
C THR A 38 -3.41 19.39 -12.12
N PRO A 39 -2.50 18.50 -11.80
CA PRO A 39 -1.37 18.85 -10.98
C PRO A 39 -0.69 19.96 -11.79
N ASP A 40 -0.96 21.20 -11.40
CA ASP A 40 -0.21 22.32 -11.86
C ASP A 40 1.21 21.97 -11.47
N SER A 41 2.07 21.77 -12.46
CA SER A 41 3.50 21.62 -12.30
C SER A 41 4.12 22.91 -11.76
N SER A 42 3.28 23.78 -11.21
CA SER A 42 3.60 25.05 -10.66
C SER A 42 3.88 24.90 -9.17
N THR A 43 5.15 24.90 -8.91
CA THR A 43 5.74 25.51 -7.73
C THR A 43 5.43 24.83 -6.39
N VAL A 44 6.02 23.68 -6.17
CA VAL A 44 6.75 23.55 -4.92
C VAL A 44 8.16 24.04 -5.21
N SER A 45 8.44 25.24 -4.79
CA SER A 45 9.76 25.83 -4.84
C SER A 45 10.65 25.07 -3.87
N GLY A 46 11.59 24.35 -4.41
CA GLY A 46 12.73 23.81 -3.69
C GLY A 46 12.54 22.39 -3.19
N ASN A 47 13.21 21.46 -3.79
CA ASN A 47 13.53 20.08 -3.39
C ASN A 47 12.32 19.10 -3.37
N GLU A 48 11.72 18.81 -4.32
CA GLU A 48 11.94 17.96 -5.43
C GLU A 48 11.56 16.52 -5.24
N GLN A 49 10.30 16.26 -5.52
CA GLN A 49 9.77 14.90 -5.55
C GLN A 49 10.40 14.10 -6.68
N SER A 50 10.90 12.93 -6.39
CA SER A 50 11.46 12.02 -7.37
C SER A 50 10.40 11.15 -8.05
N PHE A 51 9.18 11.07 -7.51
CA PHE A 51 8.10 10.31 -8.11
C PHE A 51 6.76 11.02 -8.00
N MET A 52 5.86 10.66 -8.88
CA MET A 52 4.46 11.12 -8.89
C MET A 52 3.54 9.96 -9.25
N ILE A 53 2.33 9.99 -8.70
CA ILE A 53 1.26 9.09 -9.14
C ILE A 53 0.31 9.85 -10.05
N TYR A 54 -0.01 9.22 -11.17
CA TYR A 54 -1.04 9.67 -12.10
C TYR A 54 -2.08 8.59 -12.26
N GLN A 55 -3.31 9.02 -12.33
CA GLN A 55 -4.43 8.16 -12.68
C GLN A 55 -5.03 8.58 -14.00
N ASN A 56 -5.24 7.61 -14.86
CA ASN A 56 -5.98 7.80 -16.09
C ASN A 56 -7.29 7.02 -16.04
N GLY A 57 -8.29 7.45 -16.79
CA GLY A 57 -9.61 6.84 -16.78
C GLY A 57 -10.49 7.31 -15.61
N GLN A 58 -10.14 8.43 -14.99
CA GLN A 58 -11.03 9.09 -14.06
C GLN A 58 -12.32 9.55 -14.73
N ILE A 59 -13.37 9.71 -13.93
CA ILE A 59 -14.71 10.14 -14.41
C ILE A 59 -14.63 11.41 -15.28
N GLY A 60 -13.66 12.30 -15.00
CA GLY A 60 -13.47 13.52 -15.78
C GLY A 60 -13.03 13.29 -17.23
N ASP A 61 -12.07 12.37 -17.44
CA ASP A 61 -11.58 12.05 -18.78
C ASP A 61 -12.63 11.33 -19.60
N ASP A 62 -13.37 10.42 -18.97
CA ASP A 62 -14.48 9.74 -19.63
C ASP A 62 -15.63 10.70 -19.97
N LEU A 63 -15.88 11.66 -19.10
CA LEU A 63 -16.91 12.67 -19.37
C LEU A 63 -16.50 13.61 -20.51
N SER A 64 -15.22 14.00 -20.59
CA SER A 64 -14.70 14.80 -21.70
C SER A 64 -14.80 14.05 -23.01
N ALA A 65 -14.36 12.78 -23.06
CA ALA A 65 -14.49 11.94 -24.25
C ALA A 65 -15.95 11.75 -24.68
N PHE A 66 -16.85 11.61 -23.71
CA PHE A 66 -18.28 11.55 -23.94
C PHE A 66 -18.86 12.85 -24.48
N MET A 67 -18.42 14.01 -23.97
CA MET A 67 -18.89 15.32 -24.40
C MET A 67 -18.28 15.76 -25.75
N GLU A 68 -17.13 15.22 -26.13
CA GLU A 68 -16.48 15.46 -27.42
C GLU A 68 -16.98 14.57 -28.54
N ASP A 69 -17.75 13.53 -28.22
CA ASP A 69 -18.40 12.66 -29.22
C ASP A 69 -19.65 13.36 -29.80
N GLU A 70 -19.43 14.12 -30.87
CA GLU A 70 -20.50 14.81 -31.58
C GLU A 70 -21.58 13.86 -32.09
N THR A 71 -21.31 12.56 -32.18
CA THR A 71 -22.24 11.53 -32.66
C THR A 71 -23.05 10.88 -31.55
N PHE A 72 -22.67 11.10 -30.29
CA PHE A 72 -23.32 10.46 -29.15
C PHE A 72 -24.82 10.71 -29.09
N PHE A 73 -25.26 11.94 -29.36
CA PHE A 73 -26.68 12.32 -29.35
C PHE A 73 -27.41 12.02 -30.67
N ASP A 74 -26.66 11.89 -31.78
CA ASP A 74 -27.21 11.64 -33.09
C ASP A 74 -27.38 10.14 -33.40
N ASN A 75 -26.52 9.31 -32.82
CA ASN A 75 -26.56 7.88 -32.94
C ASN A 75 -27.11 7.23 -31.65
N TYR A 76 -28.39 7.36 -31.44
CA TYR A 76 -29.16 6.52 -30.50
C TYR A 76 -29.16 5.07 -30.98
N GLN A 77 -28.00 4.53 -31.35
CA GLN A 77 -27.91 3.16 -31.80
C GLN A 77 -27.72 2.27 -30.58
N ASP A 78 -28.48 1.20 -30.57
CA ASP A 78 -28.47 0.15 -29.55
C ASP A 78 -27.03 -0.33 -29.19
N ASP A 79 -26.09 -0.19 -30.12
CA ASP A 79 -24.71 -0.65 -29.97
C ASP A 79 -23.89 0.19 -28.99
N TYR A 80 -24.08 1.51 -28.93
CA TYR A 80 -23.33 2.34 -27.96
C TYR A 80 -23.90 2.19 -26.54
N ILE A 81 -25.23 2.17 -26.43
CA ILE A 81 -25.90 1.92 -25.15
C ILE A 81 -25.66 0.50 -24.69
N ASN A 82 -25.60 -0.48 -25.59
CA ASN A 82 -25.26 -1.85 -25.29
C ASN A 82 -23.78 -1.95 -24.86
N SER A 83 -22.86 -1.20 -25.46
CA SER A 83 -21.45 -1.14 -25.01
C SER A 83 -21.29 -0.49 -23.64
N LEU A 84 -22.20 0.39 -23.25
CA LEU A 84 -22.28 0.97 -21.90
C LEU A 84 -22.99 0.04 -20.91
N LEU A 85 -23.86 -0.84 -21.42
CA LEU A 85 -24.65 -1.79 -20.63
C LEU A 85 -24.04 -3.21 -20.64
N GLU A 86 -23.22 -3.54 -21.62
CA GLU A 86 -22.35 -4.71 -21.55
C GLU A 86 -21.37 -4.45 -20.40
N GLU A 87 -21.22 -5.44 -19.52
CA GLU A 87 -20.31 -5.45 -18.40
C GLU A 87 -18.84 -5.51 -18.86
N GLN A 88 -18.45 -4.61 -19.77
CA GLN A 88 -17.04 -4.48 -20.11
C GLN A 88 -16.33 -3.86 -18.91
N THR A 89 -15.33 -4.56 -18.42
CA THR A 89 -14.47 -4.04 -17.35
C THR A 89 -13.79 -2.79 -17.84
N ARG A 90 -14.10 -1.65 -17.20
CA ARG A 90 -13.40 -0.39 -17.46
C ARG A 90 -12.03 -0.47 -16.84
N LEU A 91 -11.02 -0.11 -17.62
CA LEU A 91 -9.64 -0.08 -17.17
C LEU A 91 -9.19 1.34 -16.84
N SER A 92 -8.30 1.46 -15.87
CA SER A 92 -7.56 2.67 -15.54
C SER A 92 -6.08 2.36 -15.45
N LEU A 93 -5.23 3.39 -15.56
CA LEU A 93 -3.79 3.29 -15.34
C LEU A 93 -3.40 4.02 -14.08
N ILE A 94 -2.62 3.36 -13.24
CA ILE A 94 -1.87 4.00 -12.16
C ILE A 94 -0.41 3.98 -12.59
N VAL A 95 0.17 5.16 -12.79
CA VAL A 95 1.56 5.29 -13.26
C VAL A 95 2.39 5.97 -12.18
N THR A 96 3.42 5.27 -11.74
CA THR A 96 4.35 5.76 -10.71
C THR A 96 5.75 5.81 -11.28
N SER A 97 6.52 6.84 -10.94
CA SER A 97 7.93 6.94 -11.33
C SER A 97 8.78 7.11 -10.08
N VAL A 98 9.81 6.27 -9.99
CA VAL A 98 10.88 6.40 -9.02
C VAL A 98 12.19 6.41 -9.79
N GLU A 99 12.99 7.47 -9.60
CA GLU A 99 14.20 7.67 -10.38
C GLU A 99 13.94 7.59 -11.90
N LYS A 100 14.65 6.72 -12.60
CA LYS A 100 14.55 6.53 -14.06
C LYS A 100 13.55 5.48 -14.49
N ASP A 101 12.79 4.94 -13.55
CA ASP A 101 11.90 3.81 -13.78
C ASP A 101 10.44 4.24 -13.73
N LEU A 102 9.61 3.55 -14.52
CA LEU A 102 8.16 3.65 -14.46
C LEU A 102 7.57 2.30 -14.06
N ARG A 103 6.65 2.34 -13.12
CA ARG A 103 5.71 1.26 -12.83
C ARG A 103 4.32 1.67 -13.32
N ILE A 104 3.75 0.88 -14.20
CA ILE A 104 2.42 1.09 -14.78
C ILE A 104 1.55 -0.06 -14.33
N GLN A 105 0.54 0.23 -13.54
CA GLN A 105 -0.43 -0.77 -13.07
C GLN A 105 -1.77 -0.57 -13.77
N ILE A 106 -2.30 -1.64 -14.36
CA ILE A 106 -3.59 -1.67 -15.03
C ILE A 106 -4.63 -2.19 -14.02
N VAL A 107 -5.62 -1.38 -13.73
CA VAL A 107 -6.64 -1.68 -12.72
C VAL A 107 -8.04 -1.56 -13.27
N ASP A 108 -8.98 -2.26 -12.65
CA ASP A 108 -10.41 -2.16 -12.93
C ASP A 108 -11.06 -0.95 -12.22
N LYS A 109 -12.39 -0.83 -12.33
CA LYS A 109 -13.18 0.23 -11.67
C LYS A 109 -13.09 0.23 -10.14
N ASP A 110 -12.72 -0.89 -9.55
CA ASP A 110 -12.58 -1.08 -8.11
C ASP A 110 -11.10 -0.97 -7.67
N ASN A 111 -10.24 -0.46 -8.58
CA ASN A 111 -8.78 -0.35 -8.43
C ASN A 111 -8.07 -1.68 -8.14
N LYS A 112 -8.67 -2.81 -8.55
CA LYS A 112 -8.01 -4.11 -8.46
C LYS A 112 -7.13 -4.33 -9.70
N PRO A 113 -5.91 -4.88 -9.54
CA PRO A 113 -5.09 -5.26 -10.68
C PRO A 113 -5.83 -6.25 -11.58
N VAL A 114 -5.78 -6.02 -12.88
CA VAL A 114 -6.40 -6.93 -13.85
C VAL A 114 -5.35 -7.93 -14.31
N THR A 115 -5.53 -9.18 -13.91
CA THR A 115 -4.58 -10.28 -14.18
C THR A 115 -5.12 -11.25 -15.23
N GLY A 116 -4.24 -12.08 -15.78
CA GLY A 116 -4.61 -13.11 -16.75
C GLY A 116 -4.58 -12.66 -18.21
N GLU A 117 -4.52 -11.36 -18.46
CA GLU A 117 -4.46 -10.77 -19.79
C GLU A 117 -3.11 -10.11 -20.05
N SER A 118 -2.70 -10.06 -21.32
CA SER A 118 -1.47 -9.39 -21.75
C SER A 118 -1.79 -7.99 -22.24
N PHE A 119 -1.54 -6.99 -21.44
CA PHE A 119 -1.72 -5.60 -21.80
C PHE A 119 -0.54 -5.04 -22.59
N TYR A 120 -0.81 -3.98 -23.33
CA TYR A 120 0.21 -3.21 -24.05
C TYR A 120 0.05 -1.74 -23.74
N VAL A 121 1.14 -1.08 -23.41
CA VAL A 121 1.20 0.37 -23.26
C VAL A 121 2.14 0.97 -24.30
N SER A 122 1.82 2.16 -24.76
CA SER A 122 2.68 2.98 -25.60
C SER A 122 3.23 4.11 -24.75
N LEU A 123 4.54 4.25 -24.74
CA LEU A 123 5.24 5.40 -24.16
C LEU A 123 5.68 6.29 -25.30
N GLU A 124 5.11 7.49 -25.38
CA GLU A 124 5.30 8.41 -26.50
C GLU A 124 6.79 8.77 -26.69
N GLY A 125 7.29 8.59 -27.91
CA GLY A 125 8.69 8.88 -28.24
C GLY A 125 9.70 7.81 -27.79
N VAL A 126 9.27 6.75 -27.09
CA VAL A 126 10.14 5.68 -26.58
C VAL A 126 9.81 4.34 -27.22
N GLY A 127 8.57 3.85 -27.08
CA GLY A 127 8.22 2.55 -27.65
C GLY A 127 6.92 1.97 -27.09
N GLU A 128 6.72 0.69 -27.39
CA GLU A 128 5.60 -0.11 -26.88
C GLU A 128 6.12 -1.19 -25.93
N TYR A 129 5.43 -1.39 -24.84
CA TYR A 129 5.77 -2.34 -23.79
C TYR A 129 4.60 -3.27 -23.53
N LYS A 130 4.92 -4.50 -23.19
CA LYS A 130 3.94 -5.56 -23.00
C LYS A 130 4.03 -6.12 -21.58
N ASP A 131 2.90 -6.32 -20.98
CA ASP A 131 2.74 -7.15 -19.79
C ASP A 131 2.99 -8.62 -20.17
N LEU A 132 4.13 -9.17 -19.76
CA LEU A 132 4.58 -10.50 -20.16
C LEU A 132 4.07 -11.62 -19.27
N ASP A 133 3.98 -11.36 -17.98
CA ASP A 133 3.57 -12.32 -16.94
C ASP A 133 2.08 -12.23 -16.61
N LYS A 134 1.40 -11.23 -17.19
CA LYS A 134 -0.06 -11.03 -17.07
C LYS A 134 -0.53 -10.74 -15.65
N ASP A 135 0.29 -10.05 -14.90
CA ASP A 135 -0.02 -9.61 -13.54
C ASP A 135 -0.68 -8.23 -13.48
N GLY A 136 -0.83 -7.58 -14.65
CA GLY A 136 -1.40 -6.24 -14.78
C GLY A 136 -0.41 -5.13 -14.47
N VAL A 137 0.90 -5.43 -14.42
CA VAL A 137 1.96 -4.46 -14.14
C VAL A 137 3.02 -4.47 -15.25
N ILE A 138 3.46 -3.29 -15.67
CA ILE A 138 4.54 -3.14 -16.65
C ILE A 138 5.60 -2.24 -16.03
N TYR A 139 6.84 -2.72 -16.00
CA TYR A 139 8.01 -1.95 -15.59
C TYR A 139 8.80 -1.50 -16.81
N ILE A 140 9.21 -0.22 -16.81
CA ILE A 140 10.04 0.38 -17.83
C ILE A 140 11.21 1.08 -17.14
N GLY A 141 12.39 0.53 -17.24
CA GLY A 141 13.61 1.05 -16.61
C GLY A 141 14.45 1.95 -17.51
N GLU A 142 15.43 2.60 -16.91
CA GLU A 142 16.49 3.38 -17.54
C GLU A 142 16.03 4.52 -18.47
N LEU A 143 14.91 5.13 -18.17
CA LEU A 143 14.39 6.25 -18.93
C LEU A 143 15.23 7.52 -18.69
N ALA A 144 15.35 8.36 -19.70
CA ALA A 144 15.91 9.69 -19.50
C ALA A 144 14.93 10.55 -18.66
N SER A 145 15.45 11.50 -17.87
CA SER A 145 14.56 12.45 -17.19
C SER A 145 13.75 13.27 -18.17
N GLY A 146 12.46 13.43 -17.87
CA GLY A 146 11.54 14.15 -18.75
C GLY A 146 10.08 13.82 -18.46
N GLU A 147 9.17 14.50 -19.17
CA GLU A 147 7.74 14.22 -19.15
C GLU A 147 7.43 13.15 -20.21
N TYR A 148 6.67 12.13 -19.80
CA TYR A 148 6.22 11.05 -20.68
C TYR A 148 4.71 10.93 -20.69
N ASN A 149 4.16 10.52 -21.83
CA ASN A 149 2.75 10.20 -22.00
C ASN A 149 2.59 8.69 -22.16
N VAL A 150 1.87 8.07 -21.26
CA VAL A 150 1.59 6.62 -21.24
C VAL A 150 0.17 6.40 -21.74
N THR A 151 0.00 5.55 -22.74
CA THR A 151 -1.30 5.22 -23.34
C THR A 151 -1.52 3.72 -23.31
N LEU A 152 -2.63 3.27 -22.73
CA LEU A 152 -3.05 1.87 -22.78
C LEU A 152 -3.63 1.56 -24.14
N LYS A 153 -3.15 0.49 -24.77
CA LYS A 153 -3.66 0.03 -26.09
C LYS A 153 -5.02 -0.67 -25.92
N PRO A 154 -5.91 -0.53 -26.91
CA PRO A 154 -7.18 -1.25 -26.91
C PRO A 154 -6.97 -2.76 -26.78
N ILE A 155 -7.80 -3.41 -26.00
CA ILE A 155 -7.85 -4.85 -25.83
C ILE A 155 -9.32 -5.31 -25.89
N GLU A 156 -9.57 -6.43 -26.54
CA GLU A 156 -10.93 -6.97 -26.69
C GLU A 156 -11.52 -7.34 -25.33
N GLY A 157 -12.79 -6.99 -25.11
CA GLY A 157 -13.49 -7.26 -23.84
C GLY A 157 -13.29 -6.18 -22.75
N TYR A 158 -12.46 -5.17 -23.00
CA TYR A 158 -12.19 -4.10 -22.03
C TYR A 158 -12.42 -2.71 -22.63
N ARG A 159 -12.86 -1.80 -21.78
CA ARG A 159 -12.93 -0.38 -22.12
C ARG A 159 -11.69 0.32 -21.58
N VAL A 160 -10.83 0.75 -22.48
CA VAL A 160 -9.59 1.48 -22.13
C VAL A 160 -9.82 2.99 -22.04
N PRO A 161 -8.99 3.73 -21.29
CA PRO A 161 -9.02 5.18 -21.27
C PRO A 161 -8.78 5.76 -22.66
N SER A 162 -9.49 6.85 -22.99
CA SER A 162 -9.37 7.53 -24.28
C SER A 162 -8.14 8.43 -24.39
N GLY A 163 -7.55 8.84 -23.26
CA GLY A 163 -6.41 9.73 -23.19
C GLY A 163 -5.11 9.05 -22.77
N SER A 164 -4.03 9.83 -22.71
CA SER A 164 -2.76 9.42 -22.15
C SER A 164 -2.60 9.92 -20.71
N THR A 165 -1.89 9.15 -19.91
CA THR A 165 -1.47 9.53 -18.57
C THR A 165 -0.08 10.15 -18.64
N LYS A 166 0.07 11.35 -18.07
CA LYS A 166 1.36 12.03 -17.99
C LYS A 166 2.10 11.62 -16.72
N VAL A 167 3.41 11.47 -16.85
CA VAL A 167 4.30 11.18 -15.72
C VAL A 167 5.63 11.89 -15.90
N GLN A 168 6.19 12.37 -14.79
CA GLN A 168 7.53 12.98 -14.77
C GLN A 168 8.55 11.95 -14.28
N VAL A 169 9.54 11.65 -15.11
CA VAL A 169 10.72 10.86 -14.76
C VAL A 169 11.86 11.78 -14.39
N LYS A 170 12.57 11.52 -13.30
CA LYS A 170 13.68 12.33 -12.79
C LYS A 170 14.95 11.51 -12.66
N ASP A 171 16.11 12.18 -12.74
CA ASP A 171 17.43 11.52 -12.65
C ASP A 171 17.87 11.21 -11.21
N LYS A 172 17.21 11.83 -10.23
CA LYS A 172 17.61 11.70 -8.82
C LYS A 172 16.49 11.08 -8.02
N VAL A 173 16.82 10.02 -7.30
CA VAL A 173 15.91 9.39 -6.34
C VAL A 173 15.80 10.26 -5.11
N GLU A 174 14.56 10.65 -4.80
CA GLU A 174 14.18 11.13 -3.49
C GLU A 174 12.97 10.30 -3.06
N TYR A 175 13.14 9.48 -2.05
CA TYR A 175 12.05 8.66 -1.52
C TYR A 175 11.09 9.54 -0.72
N LEU A 176 10.09 10.07 -1.40
CA LEU A 176 9.09 10.96 -0.80
C LEU A 176 7.72 10.29 -0.79
N VAL A 177 6.93 10.67 0.21
CA VAL A 177 5.55 10.20 0.37
C VAL A 177 4.71 10.59 -0.85
N ILE A 178 3.96 9.65 -1.35
CA ILE A 178 2.94 9.87 -2.36
C ILE A 178 1.74 10.54 -1.68
N ASN A 179 1.43 11.76 -2.08
CA ASN A 179 0.42 12.59 -1.40
C ASN A 179 -1.01 12.03 -1.45
N ASP A 180 -1.35 11.29 -2.50
CA ASP A 180 -2.65 10.65 -2.64
C ASP A 180 -2.46 9.17 -2.97
N ILE A 181 -2.36 8.37 -1.94
CA ILE A 181 -2.26 6.91 -2.00
C ILE A 181 -3.63 6.22 -1.93
N SER A 182 -4.70 6.98 -1.67
CA SER A 182 -6.03 6.46 -1.36
C SER A 182 -6.57 5.47 -2.40
N LEU A 183 -6.20 5.68 -3.67
CA LEU A 183 -6.63 4.82 -4.76
C LEU A 183 -5.97 3.44 -4.79
N LEU A 184 -4.81 3.31 -4.15
CA LEU A 184 -4.10 2.03 -4.03
C LEU A 184 -4.50 1.27 -2.76
N MET A 185 -5.03 1.99 -1.76
CA MET A 185 -5.41 1.39 -0.48
C MET A 185 -6.69 0.57 -0.63
N LYS A 186 -6.72 -0.56 0.03
CA LYS A 186 -7.86 -1.48 0.12
C LYS A 186 -8.17 -1.78 1.57
N THR A 187 -9.43 -2.13 1.82
CA THR A 187 -9.83 -2.79 3.07
C THR A 187 -9.88 -4.29 2.85
N GLU A 188 -9.85 -5.09 3.91
CA GLU A 188 -9.98 -6.55 3.77
C GLU A 188 -11.30 -6.96 3.11
N SER A 189 -12.34 -6.16 3.23
CA SER A 189 -13.61 -6.40 2.54
C SER A 189 -13.54 -6.19 1.03
N ASP A 190 -12.52 -5.49 0.53
CA ASP A 190 -12.33 -5.18 -0.88
C ASP A 190 -11.48 -6.24 -1.60
N ILE A 191 -10.86 -7.14 -0.86
CA ILE A 191 -10.06 -8.24 -1.39
C ILE A 191 -10.76 -9.58 -1.14
N ASP A 192 -10.60 -10.52 -2.07
CA ASP A 192 -11.06 -11.89 -1.84
C ASP A 192 -10.23 -12.53 -0.73
N ALA A 193 -10.85 -13.37 0.09
CA ALA A 193 -10.25 -14.00 1.27
C ALA A 193 -8.98 -14.85 0.96
N GLU A 194 -8.72 -15.15 -0.31
CA GLU A 194 -7.55 -15.90 -0.78
C GLU A 194 -6.24 -15.07 -0.79
N ALA A 195 -6.33 -13.74 -0.65
CA ALA A 195 -5.18 -12.86 -0.62
C ALA A 195 -4.65 -12.61 0.80
N GLU A 196 -4.98 -13.48 1.73
CA GLU A 196 -4.61 -13.32 3.12
C GLU A 196 -3.10 -13.41 3.34
N ASP A 197 -2.63 -12.47 4.16
CA ASP A 197 -1.43 -12.48 4.93
C ASP A 197 -1.19 -13.87 5.58
N SER A 198 -0.38 -14.68 4.94
CA SER A 198 0.04 -15.97 5.46
C SER A 198 1.38 -15.83 6.18
N ALA A 199 1.41 -15.02 7.25
CA ALA A 199 2.57 -14.98 8.13
C ALA A 199 2.93 -16.41 8.54
N GLN A 200 4.11 -16.86 8.16
CA GLN A 200 4.56 -18.19 8.47
C GLN A 200 4.85 -18.27 9.96
N GLU A 201 4.13 -19.11 10.69
CA GLU A 201 4.53 -19.48 12.05
C GLU A 201 5.99 -19.95 12.03
N ILE A 202 6.88 -19.16 12.57
CA ILE A 202 8.27 -19.57 12.77
C ILE A 202 8.24 -20.78 13.68
N SER A 203 8.61 -21.93 13.14
CA SER A 203 8.48 -23.23 13.81
C SER A 203 9.32 -23.25 15.07
N ASP A 204 8.65 -23.32 16.22
CA ASP A 204 9.21 -23.54 17.54
C ASP A 204 9.85 -24.94 17.67
N LYS A 205 11.06 -25.10 17.19
CA LYS A 205 11.80 -26.32 17.45
C LYS A 205 12.56 -26.36 18.79
N ASP A 206 12.64 -25.25 19.51
CA ASP A 206 13.35 -25.19 20.80
C ASP A 206 12.43 -24.68 21.92
N LYS A 207 11.74 -25.61 22.57
CA LYS A 207 11.05 -25.36 23.84
C LYS A 207 12.07 -25.23 24.97
N THR A 208 12.53 -24.03 25.25
CA THR A 208 13.28 -23.74 26.48
C THR A 208 12.52 -22.72 27.30
N GLU A 209 12.35 -22.96 28.60
CA GLU A 209 11.76 -22.02 29.54
C GLU A 209 12.47 -20.66 29.45
N ILE A 210 11.69 -19.61 29.17
CA ILE A 210 12.19 -18.25 29.00
C ILE A 210 12.61 -17.71 30.35
N LYS A 211 13.88 -17.68 30.63
CA LYS A 211 14.45 -16.83 31.68
C LYS A 211 14.58 -15.43 31.11
N LYS A 212 14.09 -14.41 31.84
CA LYS A 212 14.25 -13.00 31.44
C LYS A 212 15.66 -12.75 30.94
N ALA A 213 15.80 -12.27 29.70
CA ALA A 213 17.09 -11.89 29.16
C ALA A 213 17.77 -10.86 30.09
N GLN A 214 19.03 -11.06 30.39
CA GLN A 214 19.81 -10.04 31.10
C GLN A 214 20.05 -8.86 30.16
N ALA A 215 19.52 -7.68 30.52
CA ALA A 215 19.74 -6.44 29.80
C ALA A 215 21.23 -6.15 29.64
N VAL A 216 21.66 -5.86 28.42
CA VAL A 216 22.87 -5.08 28.19
C VAL A 216 22.64 -3.72 28.83
N SER A 217 23.55 -3.22 29.63
CA SER A 217 23.46 -2.08 30.56
C SER A 217 22.73 -0.88 29.99
N GLY A 218 21.44 -0.77 30.27
CA GLY A 218 20.51 0.26 29.88
C GLY A 218 19.11 -0.15 30.33
N SER A 219 18.22 0.79 30.56
CA SER A 219 16.83 0.48 30.89
C SER A 219 16.15 -0.22 29.71
N SER A 220 15.87 -1.49 29.82
CA SER A 220 15.04 -2.22 28.85
C SER A 220 13.56 -2.07 29.18
N THR A 221 12.72 -1.95 28.17
CA THR A 221 11.26 -1.88 28.29
C THR A 221 10.62 -3.11 27.67
N LEU A 222 9.48 -3.53 28.25
CA LEU A 222 8.71 -4.70 27.78
C LEU A 222 7.57 -4.24 26.89
N GLY A 223 7.42 -4.86 25.73
CA GLY A 223 6.36 -4.54 24.80
C GLY A 223 5.76 -5.77 24.15
N ILE A 224 4.76 -5.50 23.34
CA ILE A 224 4.07 -6.47 22.49
C ILE A 224 4.00 -5.93 21.07
N ASP A 225 3.76 -6.82 20.11
CA ASP A 225 3.25 -6.41 18.82
C ASP A 225 1.94 -7.12 18.50
N VAL A 226 1.07 -6.42 17.77
CA VAL A 226 -0.32 -6.86 17.54
C VAL A 226 -0.80 -6.51 16.15
N SER A 227 -1.75 -7.30 15.68
CA SER A 227 -2.43 -7.11 14.40
C SER A 227 -3.90 -7.55 14.54
N LYS A 228 -4.59 -7.75 13.42
CA LYS A 228 -5.95 -8.33 13.39
C LYS A 228 -6.05 -9.67 14.15
N TRP A 229 -4.95 -10.40 14.26
CA TRP A 229 -4.93 -11.74 14.85
C TRP A 229 -5.19 -11.76 16.36
N GLN A 230 -4.98 -10.65 17.07
CA GLN A 230 -5.29 -10.52 18.47
C GLN A 230 -6.75 -10.11 18.74
N GLY A 231 -7.51 -9.72 17.67
CA GLY A 231 -8.90 -9.32 17.78
C GLY A 231 -9.13 -8.12 18.72
N GLU A 232 -10.18 -8.19 19.51
CA GLU A 232 -10.52 -7.15 20.50
C GLU A 232 -9.55 -7.18 21.68
N ILE A 233 -8.96 -6.01 22.01
CA ILE A 233 -7.97 -5.86 23.07
C ILE A 233 -8.47 -4.91 24.16
N ASP A 234 -8.36 -5.33 25.41
CA ASP A 234 -8.57 -4.47 26.59
C ASP A 234 -7.24 -3.79 26.96
N TRP A 235 -7.03 -2.61 26.39
CA TRP A 235 -5.78 -1.87 26.51
C TRP A 235 -5.42 -1.44 27.92
N ASP A 236 -6.44 -1.19 28.79
CA ASP A 236 -6.21 -0.87 30.19
C ASP A 236 -5.63 -2.08 30.94
N LYS A 237 -6.10 -3.27 30.66
CA LYS A 237 -5.51 -4.49 31.23
C LYS A 237 -4.11 -4.74 30.69
N VAL A 238 -3.88 -4.55 29.38
CA VAL A 238 -2.56 -4.67 28.78
C VAL A 238 -1.57 -3.74 29.50
N LYS A 239 -1.92 -2.46 29.67
CA LYS A 239 -1.07 -1.51 30.40
C LYS A 239 -0.81 -1.91 31.83
N ASN A 240 -1.84 -2.38 32.53
CA ASN A 240 -1.72 -2.82 33.93
C ASN A 240 -0.92 -4.12 34.09
N SER A 241 -0.72 -4.90 33.02
CA SER A 241 0.14 -6.09 33.00
C SER A 241 1.65 -5.76 32.97
N GLY A 242 2.01 -4.50 32.96
CA GLY A 242 3.41 -4.05 32.93
C GLY A 242 4.00 -3.97 31.51
N ILE A 243 3.17 -3.86 30.50
CA ILE A 243 3.57 -3.53 29.14
C ILE A 243 3.84 -2.04 29.03
N ASP A 244 4.97 -1.67 28.46
CA ASP A 244 5.42 -0.29 28.30
C ASP A 244 5.07 0.28 26.92
N PHE A 245 5.18 -0.58 25.88
CA PHE A 245 4.96 -0.18 24.49
C PHE A 245 4.27 -1.26 23.66
N VAL A 246 3.73 -0.84 22.53
CA VAL A 246 3.15 -1.72 21.51
C VAL A 246 3.58 -1.29 20.12
N ILE A 247 3.85 -2.27 19.24
CA ILE A 247 4.02 -2.06 17.81
C ILE A 247 2.79 -2.63 17.11
N ILE A 248 2.06 -1.81 16.38
CA ILE A 248 0.74 -2.14 15.83
C ILE A 248 0.86 -2.30 14.31
N ARG A 249 0.38 -3.41 13.75
CA ARG A 249 0.29 -3.52 12.31
C ARG A 249 -0.69 -2.49 11.77
N CYS A 250 -0.20 -1.63 10.88
CA CYS A 250 -1.07 -0.66 10.21
C CYS A 250 -1.65 -1.20 8.90
N GLY A 251 -0.93 -2.11 8.23
CA GLY A 251 -1.38 -2.69 6.99
C GLY A 251 -0.40 -3.73 6.46
N TYR A 252 -0.70 -4.22 5.28
CA TYR A 252 0.14 -5.19 4.58
C TYR A 252 -0.05 -5.08 3.06
N ARG A 253 0.93 -5.57 2.31
CA ARG A 253 0.74 -5.84 0.89
C ARG A 253 0.38 -7.31 0.70
N GLY A 254 -0.69 -7.59 -0.04
CA GLY A 254 -1.16 -8.94 -0.31
C GLY A 254 -0.10 -9.79 -1.01
N SER A 255 0.16 -10.98 -0.48
CA SER A 255 1.22 -11.88 -0.96
C SER A 255 0.97 -12.45 -2.37
N VAL A 256 -0.26 -12.40 -2.84
CA VAL A 256 -0.66 -12.87 -4.17
C VAL A 256 -1.03 -11.70 -5.09
N THR A 257 -1.90 -10.81 -4.60
CA THR A 257 -2.45 -9.72 -5.42
C THR A 257 -1.57 -8.49 -5.50
N GLY A 258 -0.63 -8.31 -4.54
CA GLY A 258 0.15 -7.09 -4.41
C GLY A 258 -0.67 -5.86 -3.98
N SER A 259 -1.91 -6.03 -3.58
CA SER A 259 -2.76 -4.94 -3.11
C SER A 259 -2.31 -4.41 -1.76
N LEU A 260 -2.41 -3.10 -1.57
CA LEU A 260 -2.19 -2.46 -0.27
C LEU A 260 -3.46 -2.57 0.57
N VAL A 261 -3.36 -3.16 1.75
CA VAL A 261 -4.52 -3.46 2.60
C VAL A 261 -4.30 -2.93 4.01
N GLU A 262 -5.27 -2.15 4.51
CA GLU A 262 -5.28 -1.70 5.90
C GLU A 262 -5.60 -2.86 6.84
N ASP A 263 -4.88 -2.96 7.97
CA ASP A 263 -5.25 -3.89 9.03
C ASP A 263 -6.59 -3.45 9.65
N PRO A 264 -7.62 -4.32 9.65
CA PRO A 264 -8.97 -3.92 10.08
C PRO A 264 -9.07 -3.48 11.55
N TYR A 265 -8.10 -3.85 12.38
CA TYR A 265 -8.02 -3.43 13.78
C TYR A 265 -7.06 -2.27 14.02
N PHE A 266 -6.36 -1.78 13.00
CA PHE A 266 -5.36 -0.72 13.16
C PHE A 266 -5.90 0.49 13.90
N LEU A 267 -6.98 1.07 13.39
CA LEU A 267 -7.53 2.31 13.93
C LEU A 267 -8.05 2.14 15.36
N GLN A 268 -8.62 0.97 15.66
CA GLN A 268 -9.07 0.64 17.01
C GLN A 268 -7.89 0.46 17.96
N ASN A 269 -6.87 -0.27 17.52
CA ASN A 269 -5.69 -0.57 18.32
C ASN A 269 -4.87 0.69 18.64
N ILE A 270 -4.61 1.55 17.64
CA ILE A 270 -3.81 2.77 17.89
C ILE A 270 -4.53 3.73 18.81
N ARG A 271 -5.85 3.88 18.68
CA ARG A 271 -6.66 4.69 19.61
C ARG A 271 -6.66 4.14 21.03
N GLY A 272 -6.88 2.84 21.18
CA GLY A 272 -6.93 2.18 22.48
C GLY A 272 -5.60 2.22 23.19
N ALA A 273 -4.52 1.85 22.52
CA ALA A 273 -3.17 1.88 23.05
C ALA A 273 -2.74 3.28 23.50
N THR A 274 -2.94 4.28 22.63
CA THR A 274 -2.62 5.69 22.97
C THR A 274 -3.44 6.18 24.16
N SER A 275 -4.74 5.88 24.20
CA SER A 275 -5.62 6.30 25.30
C SER A 275 -5.24 5.68 26.63
N SER A 276 -4.70 4.46 26.66
CA SER A 276 -4.23 3.79 27.87
C SER A 276 -2.83 4.25 28.33
N GLY A 277 -2.18 5.13 27.54
CA GLY A 277 -0.84 5.66 27.84
C GLY A 277 0.30 4.67 27.55
N LEU A 278 0.10 3.73 26.65
CA LEU A 278 1.17 2.94 26.05
C LEU A 278 1.95 3.81 25.06
N LYS A 279 3.26 3.56 24.95
CA LYS A 279 4.06 4.10 23.85
C LYS A 279 3.77 3.28 22.61
N VAL A 280 3.62 3.94 21.46
CA VAL A 280 3.17 3.30 20.23
C VAL A 280 4.19 3.46 19.13
N GLY A 281 4.45 2.38 18.41
CA GLY A 281 5.03 2.31 17.08
C GLY A 281 4.12 1.52 16.17
N VAL A 282 4.47 1.45 14.90
CA VAL A 282 3.69 0.69 13.91
C VAL A 282 4.56 -0.17 13.03
N TYR A 283 3.98 -1.20 12.40
CA TYR A 283 4.65 -1.95 11.36
C TYR A 283 3.76 -2.20 10.16
N PHE A 284 4.39 -2.40 9.02
CA PHE A 284 3.75 -2.76 7.76
C PHE A 284 4.37 -4.07 7.24
N PHE A 285 3.56 -5.10 7.01
CA PHE A 285 4.03 -6.37 6.44
C PHE A 285 4.20 -6.21 4.93
N THR A 286 5.46 -6.25 4.49
CA THR A 286 5.79 -6.01 3.10
C THR A 286 5.74 -7.26 2.24
N GLN A 287 5.25 -7.08 1.03
CA GLN A 287 5.44 -7.96 -0.10
C GLN A 287 5.84 -7.17 -1.34
N ALA A 288 6.48 -6.02 -1.14
CA ALA A 288 7.06 -5.23 -2.22
C ALA A 288 8.18 -5.99 -2.92
N THR A 289 8.21 -5.88 -4.23
CA THR A 289 9.22 -6.52 -5.10
C THR A 289 10.19 -5.53 -5.72
N ASN A 290 10.01 -4.24 -5.44
CA ASN A 290 10.83 -3.14 -5.93
C ASN A 290 10.62 -1.88 -5.08
N GLU A 291 11.43 -0.85 -5.33
CA GLU A 291 11.44 0.41 -4.60
C GLU A 291 10.13 1.18 -4.72
N VAL A 292 9.51 1.18 -5.90
CA VAL A 292 8.23 1.88 -6.11
C VAL A 292 7.17 1.35 -5.17
N GLU A 293 7.05 0.03 -5.09
CA GLU A 293 6.11 -0.61 -4.18
C GLU A 293 6.42 -0.33 -2.71
N ALA A 294 7.70 -0.29 -2.34
CA ALA A 294 8.11 0.07 -0.99
C ALA A 294 7.71 1.51 -0.63
N VAL A 295 7.86 2.45 -1.57
CA VAL A 295 7.40 3.84 -1.39
C VAL A 295 5.88 3.91 -1.28
N GLU A 296 5.13 3.13 -2.06
CA GLU A 296 3.67 3.02 -1.94
C GLU A 296 3.27 2.53 -0.54
N GLU A 297 3.94 1.49 -0.01
CA GLU A 297 3.71 0.96 1.33
C GLU A 297 3.97 2.00 2.41
N ALA A 298 5.12 2.65 2.37
CA ALA A 298 5.48 3.72 3.30
C ALA A 298 4.48 4.90 3.23
N SER A 299 4.03 5.26 2.02
CA SER A 299 3.04 6.32 1.82
C SER A 299 1.69 5.96 2.43
N MET A 300 1.28 4.70 2.33
CA MET A 300 0.08 4.21 3.01
C MET A 300 0.22 4.33 4.53
N VAL A 301 1.36 3.92 5.10
CA VAL A 301 1.61 4.07 6.54
C VAL A 301 1.46 5.52 6.98
N VAL A 302 2.10 6.45 6.29
CA VAL A 302 2.03 7.89 6.61
C VAL A 302 0.59 8.41 6.49
N SER A 303 -0.14 7.98 5.47
CA SER A 303 -1.56 8.35 5.31
C SER A 303 -2.44 7.84 6.45
N LEU A 304 -2.21 6.60 6.91
CA LEU A 304 -2.97 5.99 8.01
C LEU A 304 -2.63 6.61 9.37
N LEU A 305 -1.38 7.01 9.56
CA LEU A 305 -0.95 7.67 10.79
C LEU A 305 -1.60 9.05 10.96
N GLY A 306 -1.77 9.82 9.88
CA GLY A 306 -2.36 11.15 9.96
C GLY A 306 -1.68 12.01 11.03
N ASP A 307 -2.44 12.43 12.06
CA ASP A 307 -1.96 13.27 13.16
C ASP A 307 -1.48 12.46 14.40
N TYR A 308 -1.36 11.12 14.31
CA TYR A 308 -0.86 10.33 15.43
C TYR A 308 0.65 10.55 15.64
N GLU A 309 1.03 10.86 16.88
CA GLU A 309 2.43 10.94 17.29
C GLU A 309 2.92 9.58 17.78
N LEU A 310 4.00 9.09 17.17
CA LEU A 310 4.63 7.84 17.55
C LEU A 310 5.79 8.10 18.53
N GLN A 311 6.00 7.19 19.48
CA GLN A 311 7.16 7.19 20.39
C GLN A 311 8.11 6.05 20.05
N TYR A 312 7.70 5.13 19.19
CA TYR A 312 8.47 4.05 18.63
C TYR A 312 8.48 4.14 17.11
N PRO A 313 9.46 3.52 16.45
CA PRO A 313 9.59 3.62 15.00
C PRO A 313 8.41 3.07 14.19
N VAL A 314 8.42 3.42 12.93
CA VAL A 314 7.69 2.73 11.86
C VAL A 314 8.60 1.64 11.29
N PHE A 315 8.15 0.40 11.34
CA PHE A 315 8.94 -0.73 10.85
C PHE A 315 8.38 -1.28 9.54
N ILE A 316 9.30 -1.55 8.59
CA ILE A 316 9.01 -2.49 7.53
C ILE A 316 9.24 -3.90 8.08
N ASP A 317 8.24 -4.75 7.94
CA ASP A 317 8.30 -6.16 8.34
C ASP A 317 8.56 -6.99 7.08
N THR A 318 9.80 -7.51 6.97
CA THR A 318 10.21 -8.35 5.84
C THR A 318 10.46 -9.78 6.29
N GLU A 319 9.56 -10.65 5.91
CA GLU A 319 9.60 -12.08 6.22
C GLU A 319 8.91 -12.92 5.13
N GLY A 320 8.99 -14.23 5.21
CA GLY A 320 8.39 -15.12 4.23
C GLY A 320 6.88 -15.24 4.38
N ALA A 321 6.16 -15.22 3.26
CA ALA A 321 4.72 -15.42 3.18
C ALA A 321 4.38 -16.88 2.80
N GLY A 322 4.92 -17.85 3.53
CA GLY A 322 4.64 -19.28 3.31
C GLY A 322 5.43 -19.94 2.17
N GLY A 323 6.38 -19.24 1.53
CA GLY A 323 7.23 -19.75 0.46
C GLY A 323 6.65 -19.60 -0.95
N GLU A 324 5.46 -19.02 -1.07
CA GLU A 324 4.77 -18.73 -2.34
C GLU A 324 4.40 -17.24 -2.46
N GLY A 325 4.81 -16.42 -1.50
CA GLY A 325 4.62 -14.99 -1.55
C GLY A 325 5.44 -14.33 -2.66
N ARG A 326 4.92 -13.26 -3.25
CA ARG A 326 5.54 -12.55 -4.37
C ARG A 326 6.94 -12.01 -4.05
N ALA A 327 7.21 -11.70 -2.78
CA ALA A 327 8.53 -11.24 -2.31
C ALA A 327 9.42 -12.37 -1.75
N ASP A 328 8.94 -13.61 -1.63
CA ASP A 328 9.69 -14.69 -0.96
C ASP A 328 11.03 -15.01 -1.63
N ASN A 329 11.07 -14.92 -2.96
CA ASN A 329 12.23 -15.31 -3.77
C ASN A 329 13.09 -14.13 -4.24
N LEU A 330 12.92 -12.94 -3.66
CA LEU A 330 13.79 -11.81 -3.98
C LEU A 330 15.24 -12.12 -3.58
N ASP A 331 16.18 -11.65 -4.39
CA ASP A 331 17.59 -11.66 -4.03
C ASP A 331 17.89 -10.65 -2.89
N VAL A 332 19.08 -10.78 -2.31
CA VAL A 332 19.51 -9.96 -1.17
C VAL A 332 19.53 -8.48 -1.51
N GLU A 333 20.02 -8.12 -2.71
CA GLU A 333 20.16 -6.74 -3.15
C GLU A 333 18.78 -6.08 -3.29
N THR A 334 17.89 -6.69 -4.07
CA THR A 334 16.52 -6.18 -4.27
C THR A 334 15.76 -6.04 -2.96
N ARG A 335 15.82 -7.04 -2.08
CA ARG A 335 15.14 -6.99 -0.77
C ARG A 335 15.68 -5.89 0.12
N THR A 336 17.00 -5.69 0.12
CA THR A 336 17.64 -4.62 0.91
C THR A 336 17.24 -3.25 0.39
N THR A 337 17.25 -3.06 -0.92
CA THR A 337 16.81 -1.82 -1.57
C THR A 337 15.33 -1.51 -1.27
N VAL A 338 14.45 -2.52 -1.24
CA VAL A 338 13.06 -2.37 -0.82
C VAL A 338 12.97 -1.84 0.62
N CYS A 339 13.73 -2.45 1.55
CA CYS A 339 13.75 -1.99 2.95
C CYS A 339 14.28 -0.56 3.05
N GLU A 340 15.34 -0.23 2.33
CA GLU A 340 15.92 1.11 2.31
C GLU A 340 14.94 2.16 1.75
N ALA A 341 14.28 1.86 0.64
CA ALA A 341 13.31 2.75 0.02
C ALA A 341 12.13 3.05 0.96
N PHE A 342 11.60 2.03 1.64
CA PHE A 342 10.58 2.21 2.67
C PHE A 342 11.09 3.10 3.81
N CYS A 343 12.22 2.74 4.41
CA CYS A 343 12.75 3.46 5.57
C CYS A 343 13.06 4.92 5.25
N ARG A 344 13.69 5.21 4.12
CA ARG A 344 13.96 6.59 3.68
C ARG A 344 12.68 7.39 3.44
N THR A 345 11.65 6.76 2.89
CA THR A 345 10.35 7.43 2.71
C THR A 345 9.74 7.80 4.07
N ILE A 346 9.82 6.91 5.05
CA ILE A 346 9.33 7.14 6.42
C ILE A 346 10.12 8.25 7.10
N GLU A 347 11.45 8.26 6.99
CA GLU A 347 12.30 9.30 7.56
C GLU A 347 12.04 10.67 6.92
N ASN A 348 11.85 10.71 5.60
CA ASN A 348 11.50 11.93 4.87
C ASN A 348 10.11 12.47 5.26
N ALA A 349 9.24 11.62 5.79
CA ALA A 349 7.96 12.03 6.38
C ALA A 349 8.08 12.48 7.86
N GLY A 350 9.27 12.39 8.46
CA GLY A 350 9.55 12.85 9.81
C GLY A 350 9.40 11.81 10.92
N PHE A 351 9.32 10.53 10.57
CA PHE A 351 9.25 9.43 11.54
C PHE A 351 10.60 8.69 11.64
N GLU A 352 10.87 8.09 12.79
CA GLU A 352 11.99 7.14 12.93
C GLU A 352 11.61 5.84 12.22
N ALA A 353 12.54 5.30 11.42
CA ALA A 353 12.31 4.10 10.64
C ALA A 353 13.09 2.90 11.18
N GLY A 354 12.58 1.71 10.92
CA GLY A 354 13.27 0.47 11.29
C GLY A 354 12.89 -0.70 10.40
N VAL A 355 13.65 -1.77 10.54
CA VAL A 355 13.45 -3.02 9.81
C VAL A 355 13.20 -4.12 10.83
N TYR A 356 12.14 -4.91 10.62
CA TYR A 356 11.91 -6.16 11.31
C TYR A 356 12.22 -7.34 10.39
N ALA A 357 12.97 -8.27 10.91
CA ALA A 357 13.19 -9.55 10.28
C ALA A 357 13.62 -10.61 11.30
N SER A 358 13.48 -11.88 10.91
CA SER A 358 14.06 -12.98 11.68
C SER A 358 15.59 -12.98 11.57
N ARG A 359 16.26 -13.60 12.56
CA ARG A 359 17.70 -13.82 12.51
C ARG A 359 18.17 -14.48 11.20
N ASN A 360 17.39 -15.45 10.71
CA ASN A 360 17.74 -16.13 9.46
C ASN A 360 17.71 -15.17 8.27
N TRP A 361 16.74 -14.27 8.25
CA TRP A 361 16.59 -13.28 7.19
C TRP A 361 17.71 -12.24 7.24
N TYR A 362 18.05 -11.73 8.41
CA TYR A 362 19.20 -10.83 8.56
C TYR A 362 20.53 -11.46 8.10
N ASN A 363 20.71 -12.76 8.34
CA ASN A 363 21.96 -13.42 7.97
C ASN A 363 22.04 -13.82 6.48
N ASN A 364 20.90 -14.04 5.81
CA ASN A 364 20.90 -14.70 4.51
C ASN A 364 20.13 -13.95 3.41
N ASN A 365 19.24 -13.02 3.78
CA ASN A 365 18.31 -12.39 2.85
C ASN A 365 18.42 -10.87 2.79
N LEU A 366 19.27 -10.27 3.62
CA LEU A 366 19.48 -8.83 3.72
C LEU A 366 20.98 -8.49 3.74
N ASN A 367 21.34 -7.36 3.12
CA ASN A 367 22.65 -6.74 3.32
C ASN A 367 22.58 -5.80 4.52
N THR A 368 22.87 -6.31 5.70
CA THR A 368 22.70 -5.58 6.96
C THR A 368 23.61 -4.36 7.08
N SER A 369 24.70 -4.29 6.30
CA SER A 369 25.60 -3.10 6.31
C SER A 369 24.95 -1.87 5.65
N GLU A 370 23.97 -2.04 4.83
CA GLU A 370 23.20 -0.95 4.21
C GLU A 370 22.02 -0.51 5.08
N LEU A 371 21.69 -1.28 6.11
CA LEU A 371 20.55 -1.03 7.01
C LEU A 371 20.99 -0.53 8.41
N GLU A 372 22.28 -0.28 8.62
CA GLU A 372 22.85 0.08 9.96
C GLU A 372 22.31 1.42 10.52
N ASP A 373 21.85 2.30 9.65
CA ASP A 373 21.29 3.60 10.04
C ASP A 373 19.85 3.49 10.59
N TYR A 374 19.17 2.36 10.35
CA TYR A 374 17.80 2.13 10.77
C TYR A 374 17.73 1.31 12.07
N VAL A 375 16.58 1.40 12.74
CA VAL A 375 16.35 0.59 13.94
C VAL A 375 16.14 -0.86 13.57
N ILE A 376 16.98 -1.74 14.03
CA ILE A 376 16.87 -3.18 13.82
C ILE A 376 16.00 -3.81 14.91
N TRP A 377 14.90 -4.45 14.47
CA TRP A 377 14.01 -5.24 15.30
C TRP A 377 14.16 -6.73 14.94
N LEU A 378 14.88 -7.44 15.78
CA LEU A 378 15.26 -8.83 15.58
C LEU A 378 14.16 -9.78 16.07
N ALA A 379 13.72 -10.73 15.26
CA ALA A 379 12.97 -11.89 15.72
C ALA A 379 13.89 -13.11 15.90
N GLU A 380 13.99 -13.58 17.12
CA GLU A 380 14.66 -14.83 17.45
C GLU A 380 14.08 -15.41 18.75
N TYR A 381 13.33 -16.48 18.65
CA TYR A 381 12.55 -17.06 19.76
C TYR A 381 13.44 -17.96 20.63
N ARG A 382 14.14 -17.32 21.58
CA ARG A 382 15.10 -17.94 22.48
C ARG A 382 15.13 -17.23 23.83
N SER A 383 15.87 -17.81 24.77
CA SER A 383 16.16 -17.16 26.05
C SER A 383 17.21 -16.05 25.94
N ALA A 384 18.03 -16.06 24.89
CA ALA A 384 19.00 -15.03 24.54
C ALA A 384 19.29 -15.12 23.04
N PRO A 385 19.42 -13.99 22.33
CA PRO A 385 19.71 -13.99 20.89
C PRO A 385 21.09 -14.55 20.58
N LEU A 386 21.21 -15.23 19.45
CA LEU A 386 22.49 -15.66 18.88
C LEU A 386 22.90 -14.78 17.70
N TYR A 387 22.06 -13.85 17.30
CA TYR A 387 22.37 -12.88 16.26
C TYR A 387 23.59 -12.04 16.69
N GLN A 388 24.58 -11.90 15.81
CA GLN A 388 25.84 -11.20 16.11
C GLN A 388 25.84 -9.75 15.60
N GLY A 389 24.82 -9.36 14.82
CA GLY A 389 24.67 -7.99 14.36
C GLY A 389 24.08 -7.08 15.43
N TYR A 390 24.00 -5.80 15.09
CA TYR A 390 23.36 -4.78 15.93
C TYR A 390 21.83 -4.93 15.89
N TYR A 391 21.18 -4.74 17.03
CA TYR A 391 19.71 -4.64 17.13
C TYR A 391 19.34 -3.77 18.33
N ARG A 392 18.20 -3.08 18.25
CA ARG A 392 17.65 -2.24 19.32
C ARG A 392 16.34 -2.77 19.89
N MET A 393 15.68 -3.67 19.16
CA MET A 393 14.50 -4.38 19.64
C MET A 393 14.65 -5.87 19.36
N TRP A 394 14.04 -6.67 20.22
CA TRP A 394 14.07 -8.12 20.13
C TRP A 394 12.71 -8.72 20.44
N GLN A 395 12.11 -9.36 19.44
CA GLN A 395 10.92 -10.21 19.59
C GLN A 395 11.41 -11.61 20.00
N TYR A 396 11.09 -11.99 21.23
CA TYR A 396 11.68 -13.20 21.82
C TYR A 396 10.72 -14.39 21.92
N THR A 397 9.43 -14.19 21.68
CA THR A 397 8.41 -15.27 21.61
C THR A 397 7.13 -14.79 20.93
N SER A 398 6.47 -15.68 20.22
CA SER A 398 5.11 -15.51 19.68
C SER A 398 4.02 -16.17 20.55
N LYS A 399 4.39 -16.62 21.77
CA LYS A 399 3.47 -17.36 22.66
C LYS A 399 3.29 -16.68 24.01
N GLY A 400 3.47 -15.37 24.06
CA GLY A 400 3.20 -14.57 25.24
C GLY A 400 1.73 -14.64 25.66
N LYS A 401 1.49 -14.34 26.93
CA LYS A 401 0.17 -14.17 27.51
C LYS A 401 0.14 -12.87 28.26
N VAL A 402 -0.79 -11.99 27.88
CA VAL A 402 -0.98 -10.67 28.49
C VAL A 402 -2.44 -10.51 28.82
N ASP A 403 -2.75 -10.04 30.02
CA ASP A 403 -4.13 -9.77 30.40
C ASP A 403 -4.71 -8.69 29.46
N GLY A 404 -5.91 -8.90 28.97
CA GLY A 404 -6.56 -8.02 28.01
C GLY A 404 -6.47 -8.50 26.56
N ILE A 405 -5.67 -9.55 26.28
CA ILE A 405 -5.56 -10.17 24.96
C ILE A 405 -5.98 -11.64 25.05
N GLU A 406 -6.92 -12.02 24.19
CA GLU A 406 -7.30 -13.42 24.05
C GLU A 406 -6.30 -14.15 23.13
N GLY A 407 -5.76 -15.24 23.61
CA GLY A 407 -4.82 -16.05 22.81
C GLY A 407 -3.35 -15.74 23.07
N ASN A 408 -2.52 -15.92 22.07
CA ASN A 408 -1.09 -15.62 22.11
C ASN A 408 -0.83 -14.22 21.59
N VAL A 409 0.27 -13.65 22.08
CA VAL A 409 0.77 -12.37 21.59
C VAL A 409 2.29 -12.39 21.52
N ASP A 410 2.84 -11.70 20.56
CA ASP A 410 4.27 -11.53 20.38
C ASP A 410 4.84 -10.60 21.46
N MET A 411 5.95 -11.02 22.07
CA MET A 411 6.56 -10.29 23.18
C MET A 411 7.92 -9.74 22.78
N ASN A 412 8.14 -8.50 23.16
CA ASN A 412 9.28 -7.73 22.73
C ASN A 412 10.06 -7.12 23.91
N ILE A 413 11.36 -6.98 23.73
CA ILE A 413 12.23 -6.17 24.58
C ILE A 413 12.83 -5.06 23.74
N SER A 414 12.67 -3.82 24.20
CA SER A 414 13.33 -2.67 23.60
C SER A 414 14.50 -2.22 24.44
N TYR A 415 15.62 -1.91 23.80
CA TYR A 415 16.84 -1.35 24.38
C TYR A 415 17.01 0.12 23.98
N MET A 416 15.96 0.76 23.47
CA MET A 416 16.02 2.12 22.94
C MET A 416 16.05 3.18 24.03
N GLY A 417 15.67 2.83 25.26
CA GLY A 417 15.84 3.71 26.43
C GLY A 417 14.78 4.77 26.62
N TYR A 418 13.61 4.65 25.94
CA TYR A 418 12.45 5.54 26.11
C TYR A 418 11.15 4.82 26.43
#